data_c0283dffd3cd1499585a908cc77b42b5
#
_entry.id   c0283dffd3cd1499585a908cc77b42b5
#
_cell.length_a   1.000
_cell.length_b   1.000
_cell.length_c   1.000
_cell.angle_alpha   90.00
_cell.angle_beta   90.00
_cell.angle_gamma   90.00
#
_symmetry.space_group_name_H-M   'P 1'
#
loop_
_entity.id
_entity.type
_entity.pdbx_description
1 polymer ?
#
loop_
_entity_poly.entity_id
_entity_poly.type
_entity_poly.pdbx_seq_one_letter_code
_entity_poly.pdbx_strand_id
1 'polypeptide(L)'
;MKFKSNLNPAFRSKFSEDIFNHKYRHEGAETWDALAQTLVHDVCQDNMSYNEKIDLIQYVREMKFIPGGRYLYYAGRPNKFFNNCYLLKAEEDTREDWANLSWKAESCLMTGGGIGVDYSVYR
;
A
#
# COMPACT_ATOMS: atom_id res chain seq x y z
N MET A 1 20.23 -34.81 -10.94
CA MET A 1 20.39 -33.47 -11.54
C MET A 1 19.55 -32.48 -10.72
N LYS A 2 20.16 -31.69 -9.84
CA LYS A 2 19.43 -30.64 -9.10
C LYS A 2 19.25 -29.46 -10.05
N PHE A 3 18.03 -29.22 -10.52
CA PHE A 3 17.69 -27.96 -11.19
C PHE A 3 17.91 -26.85 -10.16
N LYS A 4 18.98 -26.07 -10.32
CA LYS A 4 19.09 -24.78 -9.62
C LYS A 4 17.94 -23.93 -10.15
N SER A 5 16.93 -23.70 -9.31
CA SER A 5 15.91 -22.72 -9.63
C SER A 5 16.60 -21.36 -9.78
N ASN A 6 16.51 -20.74 -10.94
CA ASN A 6 16.98 -19.37 -11.18
C ASN A 6 16.07 -18.32 -10.45
N LEU A 7 15.43 -18.74 -9.37
CA LEU A 7 14.55 -17.90 -8.56
C LEU A 7 15.39 -17.01 -7.66
N ASN A 8 15.05 -15.72 -7.62
CA ASN A 8 15.63 -14.81 -6.65
C ASN A 8 15.34 -15.33 -5.22
N PRO A 9 16.34 -15.48 -4.33
CA PRO A 9 16.18 -16.07 -3.01
C PRO A 9 15.14 -15.37 -2.11
N ALA A 10 14.81 -14.10 -2.40
CA ALA A 10 13.80 -13.35 -1.68
C ALA A 10 12.39 -13.87 -1.90
N PHE A 11 12.12 -14.58 -3.00
CA PHE A 11 10.78 -15.03 -3.36
C PHE A 11 10.61 -16.54 -3.19
N ARG A 12 9.44 -16.95 -2.69
CA ARG A 12 9.10 -18.37 -2.49
C ARG A 12 8.66 -19.08 -3.77
N SER A 13 8.26 -18.31 -4.80
CA SER A 13 7.78 -18.84 -6.07
C SER A 13 8.07 -17.87 -7.21
N LYS A 14 8.11 -18.40 -8.43
CA LYS A 14 8.21 -17.59 -9.65
C LYS A 14 7.04 -16.62 -9.77
N PHE A 15 5.84 -17.02 -9.38
CA PHE A 15 4.66 -16.16 -9.37
C PHE A 15 4.84 -14.92 -8.49
N SER A 16 5.39 -15.09 -7.27
CA SER A 16 5.67 -13.96 -6.37
C SER A 16 6.70 -12.99 -6.97
N GLU A 17 7.75 -13.54 -7.59
CA GLU A 17 8.76 -12.73 -8.27
C GLU A 17 8.18 -11.95 -9.46
N ASP A 18 7.34 -12.58 -10.26
CA ASP A 18 6.68 -11.94 -11.40
C ASP A 18 5.74 -10.82 -10.95
N ILE A 19 4.96 -11.00 -9.88
CA ILE A 19 4.14 -9.93 -9.29
C ILE A 19 5.00 -8.76 -8.86
N PHE A 20 6.10 -9.02 -8.13
CA PHE A 20 7.01 -7.96 -7.73
C PHE A 20 7.54 -7.17 -8.93
N ASN A 21 8.06 -7.87 -9.94
CA ASN A 21 8.64 -7.25 -11.11
C ASN A 21 7.66 -6.41 -11.93
N HIS A 22 6.39 -6.87 -12.06
CA HIS A 22 5.39 -6.20 -12.88
C HIS A 22 4.64 -5.07 -12.15
N LYS A 23 4.50 -5.18 -10.82
CA LYS A 23 3.63 -4.27 -10.05
C LYS A 23 4.39 -3.35 -9.12
N TYR A 24 5.38 -3.85 -8.40
CA TYR A 24 5.99 -3.14 -7.26
C TYR A 24 7.37 -2.56 -7.57
N ARG A 25 8.14 -3.22 -8.42
CA ARG A 25 9.47 -2.77 -8.83
C ARG A 25 9.39 -1.42 -9.52
N HIS A 26 10.28 -0.49 -9.13
CA HIS A 26 10.43 0.81 -9.76
C HIS A 26 11.85 1.34 -9.55
N GLU A 27 12.17 2.49 -10.17
CA GLU A 27 13.43 3.18 -9.97
C GLU A 27 13.61 3.54 -8.48
N GLY A 28 14.75 3.16 -7.89
CA GLY A 28 15.04 3.29 -6.46
C GLY A 28 14.53 2.12 -5.60
N ALA A 29 13.80 1.16 -6.16
CA ALA A 29 13.36 -0.07 -5.50
C ALA A 29 13.35 -1.26 -6.47
N GLU A 30 14.51 -1.51 -7.10
CA GLU A 30 14.67 -2.56 -8.12
C GLU A 30 14.72 -3.98 -7.54
N THR A 31 14.93 -4.13 -6.24
CA THR A 31 14.94 -5.41 -5.54
C THR A 31 13.97 -5.40 -4.37
N TRP A 32 13.57 -6.59 -3.92
CA TRP A 32 12.73 -6.71 -2.71
C TRP A 32 13.39 -6.08 -1.48
N ASP A 33 14.70 -6.25 -1.34
CA ASP A 33 15.48 -5.63 -0.27
C ASP A 33 15.45 -4.11 -0.33
N ALA A 34 15.66 -3.52 -1.51
CA ALA A 34 15.58 -2.08 -1.71
C ALA A 34 14.16 -1.55 -1.45
N LEU A 35 13.12 -2.30 -1.86
CA LEU A 35 11.74 -1.94 -1.57
C LEU A 35 11.45 -1.96 -0.07
N ALA A 36 11.94 -2.97 0.67
CA ALA A 36 11.78 -3.06 2.12
C ALA A 36 12.38 -1.84 2.84
N GLN A 37 13.58 -1.45 2.45
CA GLN A 37 14.25 -0.25 3.00
C GLN A 37 13.47 1.03 2.67
N THR A 38 13.13 1.23 1.41
CA THR A 38 12.40 2.40 0.93
C THR A 38 11.05 2.52 1.63
N LEU A 39 10.31 1.40 1.77
CA LEU A 39 9.04 1.35 2.46
C LEU A 39 9.13 1.83 3.91
N VAL A 40 10.06 1.27 4.68
CA VAL A 40 10.18 1.61 6.11
C VAL A 40 10.64 3.05 6.29
N HIS A 41 11.60 3.51 5.50
CA HIS A 41 12.05 4.90 5.59
C HIS A 41 10.98 5.91 5.18
N ASP A 42 10.21 5.60 4.14
CA ASP A 42 9.18 6.49 3.60
C ASP A 42 7.94 6.58 4.50
N VAL A 43 7.53 5.45 5.11
CA VAL A 43 6.32 5.39 5.93
C VAL A 43 6.57 5.74 7.39
N CYS A 44 7.67 5.24 7.96
CA CYS A 44 7.93 5.41 9.39
C CYS A 44 8.58 6.77 9.73
N GLN A 45 9.28 7.39 8.76
CA GLN A 45 9.93 8.69 8.94
C GLN A 45 10.62 8.81 10.33
N ASP A 46 10.27 9.81 11.13
CA ASP A 46 10.83 10.06 12.46
C ASP A 46 10.01 9.41 13.61
N ASN A 47 8.95 8.66 13.27
CA ASN A 47 8.08 8.03 14.28
C ASN A 47 8.65 6.75 14.90
N MET A 48 9.78 6.26 14.39
CA MET A 48 10.47 5.07 14.89
C MET A 48 11.95 5.35 15.08
N SER A 49 12.54 4.76 16.10
CA SER A 49 14.00 4.78 16.32
C SER A 49 14.74 4.04 15.20
N TYR A 50 16.01 4.29 15.10
CA TYR A 50 16.87 3.62 14.11
C TYR A 50 16.82 2.08 14.23
N ASN A 51 16.90 1.57 15.47
CA ASN A 51 16.89 0.13 15.71
C ASN A 51 15.54 -0.51 15.34
N GLU A 52 14.43 0.11 15.68
CA GLU A 52 13.09 -0.36 15.29
C GLU A 52 12.92 -0.39 13.76
N LYS A 53 13.46 0.60 13.05
CA LYS A 53 13.45 0.59 11.58
C LYS A 53 14.26 -0.58 11.01
N ILE A 54 15.44 -0.86 11.57
CA ILE A 54 16.26 -2.01 11.13
C ILE A 54 15.52 -3.33 11.35
N ASP A 55 14.89 -3.51 12.50
CA ASP A 55 14.12 -4.72 12.80
C ASP A 55 12.93 -4.86 11.84
N LEU A 56 12.19 -3.78 11.59
CA LEU A 56 11.06 -3.79 10.67
C LEU A 56 11.50 -4.07 9.23
N ILE A 57 12.59 -3.47 8.77
CA ILE A 57 13.18 -3.78 7.46
C ILE A 57 13.48 -5.26 7.36
N GLN A 58 14.07 -5.86 8.41
CA GLN A 58 14.39 -7.29 8.41
C GLN A 58 13.13 -8.16 8.35
N TYR A 59 12.07 -7.81 9.07
CA TYR A 59 10.79 -8.52 8.99
C TYR A 59 10.17 -8.47 7.59
N VAL A 60 10.24 -7.31 6.92
CA VAL A 60 9.75 -7.18 5.53
C VAL A 60 10.63 -7.99 4.57
N ARG A 61 11.95 -7.93 4.68
CA ARG A 61 12.91 -8.72 3.88
C ARG A 61 12.61 -10.21 3.94
N GLU A 62 12.37 -10.71 5.13
CA GLU A 62 12.10 -12.13 5.40
C GLU A 62 10.64 -12.51 5.12
N MET A 63 9.81 -11.57 4.65
CA MET A 63 8.36 -11.76 4.44
C MET A 63 7.61 -12.23 5.70
N LYS A 64 8.14 -11.93 6.88
CA LYS A 64 7.45 -12.14 8.16
C LYS A 64 6.38 -11.09 8.41
N PHE A 65 6.55 -9.90 7.84
CA PHE A 65 5.58 -8.83 7.79
C PHE A 65 5.51 -8.27 6.37
N ILE A 66 4.32 -8.28 5.78
CA ILE A 66 4.05 -7.72 4.46
C ILE A 66 2.87 -6.75 4.60
N PRO A 67 3.08 -5.45 4.43
CA PRO A 67 1.99 -4.48 4.50
C PRO A 67 1.06 -4.57 3.30
N GLY A 68 -0.04 -3.84 3.35
CA GLY A 68 -0.99 -3.78 2.24
C GLY A 68 -0.33 -3.34 0.93
N GLY A 69 -0.88 -3.83 -0.19
CA GLY A 69 -0.30 -3.65 -1.51
C GLY A 69 -0.05 -2.18 -1.90
N ARG A 70 -0.84 -1.24 -1.38
CA ARG A 70 -0.65 0.19 -1.64
C ARG A 70 0.59 0.75 -0.96
N TYR A 71 0.94 0.29 0.22
CA TYR A 71 2.20 0.64 0.88
C TYR A 71 3.38 0.17 0.05
N LEU A 72 3.35 -1.06 -0.44
CA LEU A 72 4.39 -1.61 -1.32
C LEU A 72 4.49 -0.85 -2.64
N TYR A 73 3.33 -0.46 -3.21
CA TYR A 73 3.29 0.23 -4.49
C TYR A 73 3.77 1.68 -4.41
N TYR A 74 3.30 2.44 -3.40
CA TYR A 74 3.58 3.86 -3.30
C TYR A 74 4.87 4.20 -2.53
N ALA A 75 5.51 3.24 -1.87
CA ALA A 75 6.78 3.45 -1.20
C ALA A 75 7.84 3.98 -2.18
N GLY A 76 8.43 5.11 -1.85
CA GLY A 76 9.42 5.78 -2.69
C GLY A 76 8.89 6.50 -3.93
N ARG A 77 7.59 6.40 -4.22
CA ARG A 77 6.97 7.13 -5.33
C ARG A 77 6.47 8.51 -4.88
N PRO A 78 6.30 9.47 -5.79
CA PRO A 78 5.85 10.83 -5.44
C PRO A 78 4.44 10.87 -4.86
N ASN A 79 3.52 10.05 -5.39
CA ASN A 79 2.15 9.95 -4.85
C ASN A 79 2.10 8.99 -3.67
N LYS A 80 1.28 9.31 -2.65
CA LYS A 80 1.20 8.59 -1.38
C LYS A 80 -0.24 8.16 -1.05
N PHE A 81 -0.90 7.46 -1.97
CA PHE A 81 -2.27 6.97 -1.76
C PHE A 81 -2.27 5.63 -1.00
N PHE A 82 -1.90 5.65 0.26
CA PHE A 82 -1.73 4.44 1.07
C PHE A 82 -3.04 3.76 1.48
N ASN A 83 -4.17 4.48 1.55
CA ASN A 83 -5.44 3.89 1.96
C ASN A 83 -6.05 3.04 0.84
N ASN A 84 -6.42 1.81 1.17
CA ASN A 84 -7.12 0.92 0.25
C ASN A 84 -8.60 1.23 0.13
N CYS A 85 -9.24 1.57 1.27
CA CYS A 85 -10.67 1.78 1.39
C CYS A 85 -10.99 2.98 2.27
N TYR A 86 -12.15 3.57 2.00
CA TYR A 86 -12.68 4.71 2.74
C TYR A 86 -14.11 4.40 3.17
N LEU A 87 -14.45 4.72 4.42
CA LEU A 87 -15.82 4.70 4.91
C LEU A 87 -16.33 6.13 4.95
N LEU A 88 -17.41 6.38 4.23
CA LEU A 88 -18.09 7.67 4.15
C LEU A 88 -19.44 7.57 4.81
N LYS A 89 -19.90 8.66 5.40
CA LYS A 89 -21.19 8.72 6.05
C LYS A 89 -21.90 10.01 5.67
N ALA A 90 -23.18 9.92 5.41
CA ALA A 90 -24.07 11.08 5.33
C ALA A 90 -24.31 11.63 6.74
N GLU A 91 -24.22 12.94 6.92
CA GLU A 91 -24.40 13.61 8.21
C GLU A 91 -25.79 14.22 8.35
N GLU A 92 -26.35 14.76 7.26
CA GLU A 92 -27.63 15.44 7.22
C GLU A 92 -28.49 14.99 6.03
N ASP A 93 -29.81 15.01 6.21
CA ASP A 93 -30.78 14.75 5.13
C ASP A 93 -31.03 16.03 4.32
N THR A 94 -29.97 16.53 3.64
CA THR A 94 -30.01 17.73 2.82
C THR A 94 -29.41 17.48 1.43
N ARG A 95 -29.78 18.32 0.45
CA ARG A 95 -29.18 18.25 -0.90
C ARG A 95 -27.70 18.61 -0.89
N GLU A 96 -27.33 19.52 -0.03
CA GLU A 96 -25.96 19.99 0.16
C GLU A 96 -25.07 18.87 0.69
N ASP A 97 -25.55 18.14 1.69
CA ASP A 97 -24.81 16.98 2.24
C ASP A 97 -24.72 15.86 1.22
N TRP A 98 -25.80 15.58 0.48
CA TRP A 98 -25.76 14.62 -0.62
C TRP A 98 -24.70 14.97 -1.68
N ALA A 99 -24.65 16.22 -2.12
CA ALA A 99 -23.66 16.68 -3.09
C ALA A 99 -22.21 16.57 -2.55
N ASN A 100 -22.01 16.93 -1.27
CA ASN A 100 -20.72 16.82 -0.59
C ASN A 100 -20.26 15.35 -0.44
N LEU A 101 -21.18 14.47 -0.09
CA LEU A 101 -20.91 13.03 0.02
C LEU A 101 -20.53 12.44 -1.35
N SER A 102 -21.25 12.81 -2.40
CA SER A 102 -20.92 12.41 -3.78
C SER A 102 -19.52 12.87 -4.20
N TRP A 103 -19.19 14.12 -3.94
CA TRP A 103 -17.86 14.67 -4.22
C TRP A 103 -16.76 13.91 -3.45
N LYS A 104 -16.96 13.62 -2.17
CA LYS A 104 -16.03 12.83 -1.36
C LYS A 104 -15.85 11.41 -1.92
N ALA A 105 -16.95 10.77 -2.32
CA ALA A 105 -16.93 9.44 -2.92
C ALA A 105 -16.12 9.40 -4.21
N GLU A 106 -16.38 10.33 -5.12
CA GLU A 106 -15.63 10.46 -6.38
C GLU A 106 -14.15 10.72 -6.13
N SER A 107 -13.82 11.63 -5.21
CA SER A 107 -12.43 11.94 -4.85
C SER A 107 -11.68 10.71 -4.32
N CYS A 108 -12.32 9.89 -3.49
CA CYS A 108 -11.73 8.63 -3.00
C CYS A 108 -11.52 7.63 -4.13
N LEU A 109 -12.52 7.45 -5.01
CA LEU A 109 -12.44 6.53 -6.15
C LEU A 109 -11.35 6.93 -7.14
N MET A 110 -11.14 8.23 -7.37
CA MET A 110 -10.09 8.74 -8.25
C MET A 110 -8.68 8.35 -7.76
N THR A 111 -8.48 8.14 -6.47
CA THR A 111 -7.22 7.60 -5.93
C THR A 111 -7.08 6.09 -6.15
N GLY A 112 -8.10 5.44 -6.72
CA GLY A 112 -8.19 3.98 -6.86
C GLY A 112 -8.63 3.27 -5.57
N GLY A 113 -9.06 3.99 -4.54
CA GLY A 113 -9.58 3.43 -3.30
C GLY A 113 -10.99 2.84 -3.47
N GLY A 114 -11.30 1.80 -2.71
CA GLY A 114 -12.69 1.35 -2.54
C GLY A 114 -13.44 2.27 -1.58
N ILE A 115 -14.75 2.35 -1.70
CA ILE A 115 -15.60 3.11 -0.77
C ILE A 115 -16.73 2.26 -0.22
N GLY A 116 -17.09 2.51 1.04
CA GLY A 116 -18.36 2.15 1.64
C GLY A 116 -19.08 3.42 2.05
N VAL A 117 -20.39 3.47 1.90
CA VAL A 117 -21.18 4.66 2.21
C VAL A 117 -22.36 4.29 3.11
N ASP A 118 -22.48 4.99 4.22
CA ASP A 118 -23.66 4.92 5.09
C ASP A 118 -24.64 6.04 4.73
N TYR A 119 -25.78 5.63 4.19
CA TYR A 119 -26.88 6.52 3.79
C TYR A 119 -28.04 6.57 4.82
N SER A 120 -27.83 6.03 6.01
CA SER A 120 -28.89 5.81 7.00
C SER A 120 -29.68 7.09 7.38
N VAL A 121 -29.07 8.25 7.23
CA VAL A 121 -29.68 9.54 7.56
C VAL A 121 -30.70 10.01 6.52
N TYR A 122 -30.59 9.54 5.28
CA TYR A 122 -31.47 9.96 4.19
C TYR A 122 -32.80 9.23 4.23
N ARG A 123 -33.87 9.92 3.82
CA ARG A 123 -35.25 9.42 3.74
C ARG A 123 -35.58 8.76 2.41
#